data_cdad626a391efd8efe647ab8423846a7
#
_entry.id   cdad626a391efd8efe647ab8423846a7
#
_cell.length_a   1.000
_cell.length_b   1.000
_cell.length_c   1.000
_cell.angle_alpha   90.00
_cell.angle_beta   90.00
_cell.angle_gamma   90.00
#
_symmetry.space_group_name_H-M   'P 1'
#
loop_
_entity.id
_entity.type
_entity.pdbx_description
1 polymer ?
#
loop_
_entity_poly.entity_id
_entity_poly.type
_entity_poly.pdbx_seq_one_letter_code
_entity_poly.pdbx_strand_id
1 'polypeptide(L)'
;GGSAKQGRDRTRQAILPLRGKVLNAESASLSKVLENKELSDLVTALGCGLGKNFDATRLRYGKLILLADADSDGHHISTLLLTFIYRHLPQLIHMGRVYLAQPPLYRIDIGKETHWALDEAQKAAILAQHKGRATPEITRFKGLGEMMPKVLWETTLNPKTRRLLRVEITDALVTDRVINELMGKDASARFRFIMDRAEEARELDLT
;
A
#
# COMPACT_ATOMS: atom_id res chain seq x y z
N GLY A 1 -2.15 12.76 3.97
CA GLY A 1 -3.48 12.73 3.39
C GLY A 1 -3.89 13.99 2.64
N GLY A 2 -3.26 15.15 2.89
CA GLY A 2 -3.64 16.44 2.29
C GLY A 2 -3.51 16.45 0.77
N SER A 3 -2.36 16.07 0.24
CA SER A 3 -2.10 16.01 -1.21
C SER A 3 -3.04 15.04 -1.93
N ALA A 4 -3.33 13.89 -1.34
CA ALA A 4 -4.26 12.91 -1.91
C ALA A 4 -5.69 13.45 -1.96
N LYS A 5 -6.16 14.11 -0.90
CA LYS A 5 -7.48 14.75 -0.88
C LYS A 5 -7.62 15.86 -1.91
N GLN A 6 -6.56 16.64 -2.13
CA GLN A 6 -6.55 17.71 -3.11
C GLN A 6 -6.41 17.19 -4.54
N GLY A 7 -5.60 16.17 -4.75
CA GLY A 7 -5.28 15.62 -6.08
C GLY A 7 -6.30 14.64 -6.65
N ARG A 8 -7.19 14.07 -5.82
CA ARG A 8 -8.14 13.05 -6.25
C ARG A 8 -9.20 13.56 -7.24
N ASP A 9 -9.78 12.67 -8.01
CA ASP A 9 -11.04 12.91 -8.70
C ASP A 9 -12.20 12.82 -7.68
N ARG A 10 -12.76 13.95 -7.30
CA ARG A 10 -13.82 14.06 -6.28
C ARG A 10 -15.11 13.33 -6.66
N THR A 11 -15.35 13.08 -7.92
CA THR A 11 -16.56 12.40 -8.39
C THR A 11 -16.49 10.88 -8.25
N ARG A 12 -15.29 10.33 -8.24
CA ARG A 12 -15.06 8.87 -8.28
C ARG A 12 -14.16 8.33 -7.17
N GLN A 13 -13.42 9.18 -6.47
CA GLN A 13 -12.44 8.79 -5.48
C GLN A 13 -12.72 9.42 -4.13
N ALA A 14 -12.72 8.61 -3.09
CA ALA A 14 -12.70 9.06 -1.70
C ALA A 14 -11.35 8.74 -1.06
N ILE A 15 -10.92 9.57 -0.14
CA ILE A 15 -9.69 9.37 0.63
C ILE A 15 -10.05 9.23 2.10
N LEU A 16 -9.66 8.11 2.70
CA LEU A 16 -9.71 7.89 4.12
C LEU A 16 -8.29 7.99 4.69
N PRO A 17 -7.94 9.10 5.33
CA PRO A 17 -6.61 9.24 5.92
C PRO A 17 -6.51 8.45 7.22
N LEU A 18 -5.42 7.69 7.38
CA LEU A 18 -5.06 7.03 8.62
C LEU A 18 -4.06 7.87 9.41
N ARG A 19 -4.21 7.89 10.72
CA ARG A 19 -3.37 8.69 11.64
C ARG A 19 -2.33 7.83 12.35
N GLY A 20 -1.53 7.10 11.58
CA GLY A 20 -0.49 6.22 12.11
C GLY A 20 -0.81 4.74 11.95
N LYS A 21 -0.11 3.90 12.72
CA LYS A 21 -0.27 2.45 12.67
C LYS A 21 -1.62 2.03 13.26
N VAL A 22 -2.28 1.11 12.58
CA VAL A 22 -3.55 0.53 13.05
C VAL A 22 -3.29 -0.66 13.98
N LEU A 23 -4.33 -1.13 14.65
CA LEU A 23 -4.29 -2.33 15.47
C LEU A 23 -3.84 -3.55 14.63
N ASN A 24 -2.95 -4.36 15.18
CA ASN A 24 -2.64 -5.68 14.61
C ASN A 24 -3.81 -6.64 14.88
N ALA A 25 -4.54 -6.97 13.82
CA ALA A 25 -5.74 -7.79 13.89
C ALA A 25 -5.49 -9.30 13.95
N GLU A 26 -4.23 -9.77 13.86
CA GLU A 26 -3.91 -11.21 13.82
C GLU A 26 -4.40 -11.97 15.06
N SER A 27 -4.24 -11.38 16.23
CA SER A 27 -4.63 -12.00 17.49
C SER A 27 -5.71 -11.21 18.25
N ALA A 28 -6.30 -10.20 17.60
CA ALA A 28 -7.32 -9.36 18.24
C ALA A 28 -8.72 -9.93 18.02
N SER A 29 -9.56 -9.86 19.06
CA SER A 29 -10.98 -10.18 18.92
C SER A 29 -11.68 -9.17 18.00
N LEU A 30 -12.81 -9.56 17.42
CA LEU A 30 -13.62 -8.67 16.60
C LEU A 30 -14.03 -7.40 17.35
N SER A 31 -14.36 -7.50 18.63
CA SER A 31 -14.74 -6.33 19.43
C SER A 31 -13.58 -5.34 19.57
N LYS A 32 -12.35 -5.81 19.81
CA LYS A 32 -11.15 -4.95 19.84
C LYS A 32 -10.86 -4.29 18.50
N VAL A 33 -11.06 -5.02 17.39
CA VAL A 33 -10.93 -4.48 16.04
C VAL A 33 -11.91 -3.32 15.83
N LEU A 34 -13.16 -3.49 16.22
CA LEU A 34 -14.21 -2.47 16.07
C LEU A 34 -14.06 -1.28 17.04
N GLU A 35 -13.37 -1.47 18.15
CA GLU A 35 -12.97 -0.38 19.07
C GLU A 35 -11.84 0.49 18.49
N ASN A 36 -11.04 -0.07 17.58
CA ASN A 36 -10.00 0.71 16.88
C ASN A 36 -10.67 1.67 15.90
N LYS A 37 -10.50 2.96 16.14
CA LYS A 37 -11.17 4.01 15.35
C LYS A 37 -10.84 3.92 13.87
N GLU A 38 -9.59 3.73 13.50
CA GLU A 38 -9.15 3.69 12.12
C GLU A 38 -9.79 2.52 11.34
N LEU A 39 -9.81 1.33 11.97
CA LEU A 39 -10.44 0.15 11.36
C LEU A 39 -11.96 0.26 11.34
N SER A 40 -12.57 0.79 12.39
CA SER A 40 -14.01 1.05 12.45
C SER A 40 -14.45 2.05 11.38
N ASP A 41 -13.70 3.13 11.18
CA ASP A 41 -13.95 4.11 10.13
C ASP A 41 -13.86 3.48 8.74
N LEU A 42 -12.89 2.58 8.52
CA LEU A 42 -12.76 1.84 7.25
C LEU A 42 -13.97 0.93 6.99
N VAL A 43 -14.40 0.17 7.98
CA VAL A 43 -15.60 -0.69 7.89
C VAL A 43 -16.84 0.14 7.56
N THR A 44 -17.03 1.26 8.24
CA THR A 44 -18.14 2.19 8.01
C THR A 44 -18.08 2.77 6.60
N ALA A 45 -16.91 3.19 6.13
CA ALA A 45 -16.73 3.77 4.82
C ALA A 45 -17.05 2.77 3.70
N LEU A 46 -16.63 1.52 3.83
CA LEU A 46 -16.92 0.45 2.86
C LEU A 46 -18.40 0.07 2.81
N GLY A 47 -19.08 0.11 3.95
CA GLY A 47 -20.52 -0.12 4.06
C GLY A 47 -20.99 -1.56 3.85
N CYS A 48 -20.08 -2.51 3.64
CA CYS A 48 -20.41 -3.90 3.31
C CYS A 48 -20.47 -4.84 4.53
N GLY A 49 -20.29 -4.35 5.75
CA GLY A 49 -20.15 -5.18 6.95
C GLY A 49 -18.85 -5.98 6.96
N LEU A 50 -18.72 -6.90 7.91
CA LEU A 50 -17.55 -7.79 7.99
C LEU A 50 -17.90 -9.15 8.59
N GLY A 51 -17.02 -10.14 8.42
CA GLY A 51 -17.21 -11.50 8.89
C GLY A 51 -18.51 -12.10 8.35
N LYS A 52 -19.35 -12.61 9.23
CA LYS A 52 -20.65 -13.22 8.88
C LYS A 52 -21.69 -12.22 8.33
N ASN A 53 -21.51 -10.94 8.61
CA ASN A 53 -22.40 -9.86 8.18
C ASN A 53 -21.97 -9.22 6.85
N PHE A 54 -20.95 -9.76 6.20
CA PHE A 54 -20.50 -9.23 4.91
C PHE A 54 -21.58 -9.41 3.84
N ASP A 55 -21.88 -8.30 3.18
CA ASP A 55 -22.82 -8.25 2.04
C ASP A 55 -22.18 -7.44 0.90
N ALA A 56 -21.78 -8.14 -0.16
CA ALA A 56 -21.14 -7.56 -1.32
C ALA A 56 -22.01 -6.53 -2.03
N THR A 57 -23.34 -6.67 -1.98
CA THR A 57 -24.28 -5.75 -2.63
C THR A 57 -24.29 -4.37 -1.98
N ARG A 58 -23.83 -4.25 -0.75
CA ARG A 58 -23.75 -3.00 0.01
C ARG A 58 -22.38 -2.31 -0.11
N LEU A 59 -21.40 -2.94 -0.74
CA LEU A 59 -20.07 -2.36 -0.95
C LEU A 59 -20.18 -1.05 -1.75
N ARG A 60 -19.69 0.04 -1.16
CA ARG A 60 -19.83 1.40 -1.73
C ARG A 60 -18.77 1.74 -2.76
N TYR A 61 -17.67 1.01 -2.81
CA TYR A 61 -16.52 1.30 -3.67
C TYR A 61 -16.11 0.09 -4.50
N GLY A 62 -15.72 0.34 -5.74
CA GLY A 62 -15.24 -0.72 -6.64
C GLY A 62 -13.84 -1.22 -6.30
N LYS A 63 -13.00 -0.37 -5.73
CA LYS A 63 -11.63 -0.70 -5.33
C LYS A 63 -11.30 -0.09 -3.97
N LEU A 64 -10.63 -0.89 -3.14
CA LEU A 64 -9.94 -0.43 -1.95
C LEU A 64 -8.44 -0.38 -2.26
N ILE A 65 -7.88 0.81 -2.28
CA ILE A 65 -6.49 1.04 -2.65
C ILE A 65 -5.72 1.51 -1.42
N LEU A 66 -4.71 0.74 -1.01
CA LEU A 66 -3.82 1.12 0.08
C LEU A 66 -2.71 2.01 -0.47
N LEU A 67 -2.63 3.22 0.05
CA LEU A 67 -1.65 4.23 -0.34
C LEU A 67 -0.79 4.57 0.86
N ALA A 68 0.48 4.20 0.82
CA ALA A 68 1.45 4.40 1.88
C ALA A 68 2.78 4.92 1.34
N ASP A 69 3.58 5.53 2.20
CA ASP A 69 4.94 5.91 1.88
C ASP A 69 5.79 4.68 1.54
N ALA A 70 6.79 4.85 0.70
CA ALA A 70 7.68 3.77 0.27
C ALA A 70 8.85 3.60 1.25
N ASP A 71 8.56 3.55 2.54
CA ASP A 71 9.50 3.33 3.63
C ASP A 71 9.06 2.16 4.52
N SER A 72 9.86 1.82 5.53
CA SER A 72 9.57 0.71 6.44
C SER A 72 8.26 0.89 7.21
N ASP A 73 7.94 2.11 7.63
CA ASP A 73 6.69 2.41 8.31
C ASP A 73 5.47 2.27 7.39
N GLY A 74 5.58 2.73 6.15
CA GLY A 74 4.54 2.56 5.13
C GLY A 74 4.29 1.09 4.81
N HIS A 75 5.34 0.28 4.69
CA HIS A 75 5.22 -1.17 4.50
C HIS A 75 4.57 -1.85 5.71
N HIS A 76 4.91 -1.43 6.92
CA HIS A 76 4.29 -1.95 8.15
C HIS A 76 2.79 -1.61 8.21
N ILE A 77 2.42 -0.37 7.92
CA ILE A 77 1.00 0.04 7.88
C ILE A 77 0.23 -0.77 6.84
N SER A 78 0.77 -0.96 5.64
CA SER A 78 0.15 -1.79 4.61
C SER A 78 -0.03 -3.23 5.07
N THR A 79 0.97 -3.81 5.73
CA THR A 79 0.90 -5.17 6.28
C THR A 79 -0.16 -5.29 7.37
N LEU A 80 -0.28 -4.32 8.26
CA LEU A 80 -1.34 -4.28 9.29
C LEU A 80 -2.73 -4.22 8.67
N LEU A 81 -2.92 -3.40 7.64
CA LEU A 81 -4.18 -3.30 6.91
C LEU A 81 -4.51 -4.59 6.15
N LEU A 82 -3.54 -5.19 5.48
CA LEU A 82 -3.72 -6.47 4.78
C LEU A 82 -4.06 -7.60 5.74
N THR A 83 -3.45 -7.63 6.92
CA THR A 83 -3.77 -8.58 7.99
C THR A 83 -5.22 -8.44 8.42
N PHE A 84 -5.68 -7.21 8.66
CA PHE A 84 -7.07 -6.94 8.99
C PHE A 84 -8.03 -7.38 7.89
N ILE A 85 -7.75 -7.02 6.64
CA ILE A 85 -8.60 -7.38 5.49
C ILE A 85 -8.64 -8.91 5.32
N TYR A 86 -7.50 -9.57 5.40
CA TYR A 86 -7.43 -11.01 5.30
C TYR A 86 -8.25 -11.74 6.38
N ARG A 87 -8.17 -11.26 7.63
CA ARG A 87 -8.87 -11.91 8.76
C ARG A 87 -10.36 -11.59 8.83
N HIS A 88 -10.78 -10.40 8.44
CA HIS A 88 -12.15 -9.93 8.66
C HIS A 88 -12.93 -9.57 7.40
N LEU A 89 -12.25 -9.35 6.28
CA LEU A 89 -12.84 -9.00 4.97
C LEU A 89 -12.18 -9.76 3.82
N PRO A 90 -11.91 -11.08 3.96
CA PRO A 90 -11.23 -11.84 2.91
C PRO A 90 -11.99 -11.85 1.59
N GLN A 91 -13.31 -11.68 1.62
CA GLN A 91 -14.16 -11.61 0.44
C GLN A 91 -13.74 -10.48 -0.51
N LEU A 92 -13.26 -9.35 0.03
CA LEU A 92 -12.77 -8.24 -0.81
C LEU A 92 -11.54 -8.64 -1.63
N ILE A 93 -10.66 -9.46 -1.06
CA ILE A 93 -9.49 -9.98 -1.78
C ILE A 93 -9.93 -10.97 -2.85
N HIS A 94 -10.80 -11.92 -2.50
CA HIS A 94 -11.32 -12.92 -3.45
C HIS A 94 -12.11 -12.29 -4.60
N MET A 95 -12.78 -11.18 -4.36
CA MET A 95 -13.49 -10.41 -5.38
C MET A 95 -12.57 -9.53 -6.24
N GLY A 96 -11.25 -9.49 -5.96
CA GLY A 96 -10.30 -8.65 -6.67
C GLY A 96 -10.47 -7.15 -6.41
N ARG A 97 -10.87 -6.76 -5.21
CA ARG A 97 -11.18 -5.37 -4.84
C ARG A 97 -10.06 -4.65 -4.08
N VAL A 98 -9.01 -5.36 -3.68
CA VAL A 98 -7.93 -4.83 -2.85
C VAL A 98 -6.67 -4.63 -3.66
N TYR A 99 -6.09 -3.44 -3.59
CA TYR A 99 -4.91 -3.04 -4.35
C TYR A 99 -3.92 -2.29 -3.48
N LEU A 100 -2.64 -2.39 -3.84
CA LEU A 100 -1.57 -1.52 -3.36
C LEU A 100 -1.24 -0.49 -4.42
N ALA A 101 -1.28 0.79 -4.08
CA ALA A 101 -0.79 1.85 -4.94
C ALA A 101 0.74 1.82 -5.01
N GLN A 102 1.28 2.20 -6.16
CA GLN A 102 2.72 2.27 -6.39
C GLN A 102 3.14 3.69 -6.77
N PRO A 103 3.29 4.61 -5.80
CA PRO A 103 3.83 5.93 -6.07
C PRO A 103 5.29 5.83 -6.50
N PRO A 104 5.78 6.74 -7.37
CA PRO A 104 7.17 6.76 -7.78
C PRO A 104 8.08 7.18 -6.62
N LEU A 105 9.31 6.62 -6.57
CA LEU A 105 10.37 7.06 -5.68
C LEU A 105 11.19 8.21 -6.26
N TYR A 106 11.32 8.26 -7.58
CA TYR A 106 12.18 9.22 -8.27
C TYR A 106 11.45 9.99 -9.35
N ARG A 107 11.75 11.28 -9.42
CA ARG A 107 11.53 12.14 -10.58
C ARG A 107 12.87 12.36 -11.25
N ILE A 108 12.93 12.20 -12.57
CA ILE A 108 14.12 12.35 -13.39
C ILE A 108 13.80 13.34 -14.51
N ASP A 109 14.36 14.54 -14.43
CA ASP A 109 14.22 15.56 -15.45
C ASP A 109 15.45 15.53 -16.36
N ILE A 110 15.22 15.32 -17.66
CA ILE A 110 16.27 15.27 -18.68
C ILE A 110 15.88 16.24 -19.80
N GLY A 111 16.53 17.42 -19.80
CA GLY A 111 16.13 18.51 -20.68
C GLY A 111 14.70 18.98 -20.39
N LYS A 112 13.81 18.83 -21.38
CA LYS A 112 12.39 19.18 -21.22
C LYS A 112 11.49 18.00 -20.86
N GLU A 113 12.05 16.80 -20.73
CA GLU A 113 11.31 15.58 -20.44
C GLU A 113 11.36 15.26 -18.93
N THR A 114 10.23 14.86 -18.38
CA THR A 114 10.13 14.34 -17.01
C THR A 114 9.78 12.86 -17.05
N HIS A 115 10.58 12.06 -16.34
CA HIS A 115 10.36 10.63 -16.18
C HIS A 115 10.17 10.29 -14.71
N TRP A 116 9.38 9.23 -14.44
CA TRP A 116 9.11 8.74 -13.11
C TRP A 116 9.63 7.31 -12.96
N ALA A 117 10.33 7.03 -11.88
CA ALA A 117 10.84 5.71 -11.57
C ALA A 117 10.29 5.21 -10.24
N LEU A 118 9.82 3.96 -10.20
CA LEU A 118 9.29 3.32 -8.99
C LEU A 118 10.40 2.93 -8.03
N ASP A 119 11.58 2.56 -8.57
CA ASP A 119 12.70 2.01 -7.81
C ASP A 119 14.05 2.35 -8.48
N GLU A 120 15.13 1.88 -7.86
CA GLU A 120 16.50 2.07 -8.38
C GLU A 120 16.70 1.42 -9.76
N ALA A 121 16.10 0.25 -10.00
CA ALA A 121 16.24 -0.46 -11.27
C ALA A 121 15.61 0.33 -12.43
N GLN A 122 14.40 0.88 -12.23
CA GLN A 122 13.77 1.74 -13.24
C GLN A 122 14.54 3.05 -13.44
N LYS A 123 15.05 3.65 -12.35
CA LYS A 123 15.90 4.84 -12.45
C LYS A 123 17.11 4.56 -13.32
N ALA A 124 17.84 3.48 -13.06
CA ALA A 124 19.01 3.09 -13.86
C ALA A 124 18.66 2.84 -15.33
N ALA A 125 17.53 2.19 -15.62
CA ALA A 125 17.06 1.94 -16.97
C ALA A 125 16.75 3.25 -17.72
N ILE A 126 16.07 4.20 -17.09
CA ILE A 126 15.75 5.51 -17.68
C ILE A 126 17.04 6.29 -17.97
N LEU A 127 17.99 6.32 -17.04
CA LEU A 127 19.28 6.99 -17.23
C LEU A 127 20.09 6.36 -18.37
N ALA A 128 20.07 5.05 -18.50
CA ALA A 128 20.77 4.33 -19.58
C ALA A 128 20.18 4.64 -20.96
N GLN A 129 18.85 4.74 -21.08
CA GLN A 129 18.16 5.07 -22.34
C GLN A 129 18.43 6.51 -22.81
N HIS A 130 18.79 7.42 -21.90
CA HIS A 130 19.00 8.84 -22.18
C HIS A 130 20.47 9.25 -22.09
N LYS A 131 21.37 8.29 -22.16
CA LYS A 131 22.81 8.50 -22.11
C LYS A 131 23.26 9.43 -23.25
N GLY A 132 24.07 10.46 -22.93
CA GLY A 132 24.56 11.43 -23.91
C GLY A 132 23.61 12.60 -24.22
N ARG A 133 22.44 12.65 -23.58
CA ARG A 133 21.54 13.81 -23.61
C ARG A 133 21.91 14.83 -22.51
N ALA A 134 21.03 15.79 -22.22
CA ALA A 134 21.23 16.76 -21.14
C ALA A 134 21.51 16.05 -19.79
N THR A 135 22.22 16.73 -18.89
CA THR A 135 22.51 16.24 -17.54
C THR A 135 21.20 15.99 -16.79
N PRO A 136 20.96 14.78 -16.28
CA PRO A 136 19.73 14.47 -15.54
C PRO A 136 19.69 15.18 -14.19
N GLU A 137 18.54 15.74 -13.85
CA GLU A 137 18.23 16.18 -12.50
C GLU A 137 17.34 15.14 -11.82
N ILE A 138 17.78 14.59 -10.68
CA ILE A 138 17.11 13.49 -9.97
C ILE A 138 16.60 13.99 -8.64
N THR A 139 15.28 13.89 -8.43
CA THR A 139 14.64 14.17 -7.14
C THR A 139 14.12 12.85 -6.55
N ARG A 140 14.53 12.54 -5.32
CA ARG A 140 13.99 11.41 -4.55
C ARG A 140 12.87 11.88 -3.65
N PHE A 141 11.72 11.19 -3.67
CA PHE A 141 10.63 11.39 -2.73
C PHE A 141 10.82 10.49 -1.52
N LYS A 142 10.84 11.06 -0.31
CA LYS A 142 10.86 10.32 0.96
C LYS A 142 9.47 9.85 1.37
N GLY A 143 8.44 10.61 1.00
CA GLY A 143 7.06 10.29 1.33
C GLY A 143 6.06 11.04 0.45
N LEU A 144 4.80 10.61 0.53
CA LEU A 144 3.70 11.18 -0.25
C LEU A 144 3.44 12.67 0.06
N GLY A 145 3.81 13.11 1.27
CA GLY A 145 3.69 14.50 1.68
C GLY A 145 4.58 15.46 0.90
N GLU A 146 5.64 14.97 0.28
CA GLU A 146 6.55 15.77 -0.57
C GLU A 146 6.00 15.95 -2.00
N MET A 147 4.99 15.19 -2.38
CA MET A 147 4.37 15.29 -3.70
C MET A 147 3.29 16.37 -3.71
N MET A 148 3.37 17.25 -4.71
CA MET A 148 2.27 18.18 -4.99
C MET A 148 1.03 17.40 -5.45
N PRO A 149 -0.19 17.88 -5.17
CA PRO A 149 -1.44 17.21 -5.55
C PRO A 149 -1.51 16.81 -7.02
N LYS A 150 -1.07 17.67 -7.93
CA LYS A 150 -1.03 17.39 -9.37
C LYS A 150 -0.10 16.22 -9.71
N VAL A 151 1.09 16.17 -9.11
CA VAL A 151 2.05 15.08 -9.30
C VAL A 151 1.49 13.76 -8.78
N LEU A 152 0.88 13.78 -7.60
CA LEU A 152 0.25 12.59 -7.02
C LEU A 152 -0.92 12.09 -7.88
N TRP A 153 -1.70 12.99 -8.46
CA TRP A 153 -2.73 12.62 -9.43
C TRP A 153 -2.13 11.94 -10.65
N GLU A 154 -1.20 12.60 -11.33
CA GLU A 154 -0.60 12.12 -12.59
C GLU A 154 0.11 10.77 -12.45
N THR A 155 0.76 10.51 -11.32
CA THR A 155 1.60 9.33 -11.10
C THR A 155 0.89 8.19 -10.37
N THR A 156 -0.07 8.47 -9.51
CA THR A 156 -0.55 7.50 -8.53
C THR A 156 -2.08 7.35 -8.47
N LEU A 157 -2.83 8.42 -8.65
CA LEU A 157 -4.29 8.41 -8.49
C LEU A 157 -5.05 8.29 -9.81
N ASN A 158 -4.51 8.80 -10.91
CA ASN A 158 -5.16 8.80 -12.21
C ASN A 158 -5.31 7.37 -12.76
N PRO A 159 -6.54 6.88 -12.99
CA PRO A 159 -6.78 5.54 -13.49
C PRO A 159 -6.08 5.20 -14.81
N LYS A 160 -5.76 6.22 -15.61
CA LYS A 160 -5.10 6.06 -16.93
C LYS A 160 -3.59 5.87 -16.84
N THR A 161 -2.96 6.36 -15.77
CA THR A 161 -1.50 6.42 -15.66
C THR A 161 -0.95 5.74 -14.40
N ARG A 162 -1.79 5.50 -13.40
CA ARG A 162 -1.40 4.86 -12.14
C ARG A 162 -1.00 3.40 -12.35
N ARG A 163 -0.16 2.90 -11.45
CA ARG A 163 0.13 1.47 -11.29
C ARG A 163 -0.44 0.97 -9.99
N LEU A 164 -1.18 -0.13 -10.05
CA LEU A 164 -1.74 -0.82 -8.91
C LEU A 164 -1.30 -2.27 -8.91
N LEU A 165 -0.94 -2.78 -7.73
CA LEU A 165 -0.77 -4.21 -7.51
C LEU A 165 -2.06 -4.75 -6.91
N ARG A 166 -2.70 -5.70 -7.60
CA ARG A 166 -3.85 -6.41 -7.05
C ARG A 166 -3.38 -7.41 -6.00
N VAL A 167 -4.00 -7.37 -4.84
CA VAL A 167 -3.74 -8.32 -3.77
C VAL A 167 -4.49 -9.62 -4.07
N GLU A 168 -3.78 -10.74 -4.06
CA GLU A 168 -4.32 -12.08 -4.33
C GLU A 168 -3.90 -13.06 -3.25
N ILE A 169 -4.77 -14.05 -3.00
CA ILE A 169 -4.47 -15.22 -2.18
C ILE A 169 -4.38 -16.41 -3.14
N THR A 170 -3.17 -16.88 -3.40
CA THR A 170 -2.94 -18.02 -4.31
C THR A 170 -3.01 -19.36 -3.57
N ASP A 171 -2.60 -19.39 -2.30
CA ASP A 171 -2.67 -20.55 -1.43
C ASP A 171 -3.08 -20.10 -0.02
N ALA A 172 -4.28 -20.48 0.40
CA ALA A 172 -4.85 -20.07 1.67
C ALA A 172 -4.07 -20.58 2.89
N LEU A 173 -3.55 -21.82 2.83
CA LEU A 173 -2.78 -22.40 3.94
C LEU A 173 -1.43 -21.72 4.10
N VAL A 174 -0.73 -21.46 3.01
CA VAL A 174 0.55 -20.74 3.01
C VAL A 174 0.34 -19.31 3.50
N THR A 175 -0.68 -18.61 3.00
CA THR A 175 -1.01 -17.24 3.41
C THR A 175 -1.31 -17.17 4.91
N ASP A 176 -2.13 -18.07 5.42
CA ASP A 176 -2.47 -18.13 6.85
C ASP A 176 -1.22 -18.33 7.72
N ARG A 177 -0.36 -19.26 7.34
CA ARG A 177 0.90 -19.51 8.04
C ARG A 177 1.83 -18.30 8.02
N VAL A 178 2.06 -17.69 6.87
CA VAL A 178 2.98 -16.55 6.73
C VAL A 178 2.49 -15.34 7.54
N ILE A 179 1.20 -15.05 7.49
CA ILE A 179 0.62 -13.95 8.29
C ILE A 179 0.76 -14.26 9.78
N ASN A 180 0.51 -15.48 10.21
CA ASN A 180 0.68 -15.87 11.60
C ASN A 180 2.14 -15.79 12.07
N GLU A 181 3.09 -16.23 11.26
CA GLU A 181 4.52 -16.13 11.56
C GLU A 181 4.99 -14.68 11.68
N LEU A 182 4.56 -13.81 10.77
CA LEU A 182 4.97 -12.40 10.74
C LEU A 182 4.24 -11.54 11.77
N MET A 183 2.95 -11.73 11.94
CA MET A 183 2.07 -10.85 12.69
C MET A 183 1.53 -11.45 13.98
N GLY A 184 1.77 -12.74 14.22
CA GLY A 184 1.37 -13.42 15.44
C GLY A 184 2.18 -12.99 16.65
N LYS A 185 1.84 -13.53 17.82
CA LYS A 185 2.48 -13.19 19.10
C LYS A 185 3.87 -13.85 19.28
N ASP A 186 4.16 -14.90 18.54
CA ASP A 186 5.41 -15.64 18.66
C ASP A 186 6.57 -14.91 17.94
N ALA A 187 7.41 -14.26 18.71
CA ALA A 187 8.60 -13.59 18.21
C ALA A 187 9.63 -14.57 17.61
N SER A 188 9.67 -15.82 18.09
CA SER A 188 10.59 -16.84 17.58
C SER A 188 10.22 -17.24 16.15
N ALA A 189 8.93 -17.31 15.83
CA ALA A 189 8.47 -17.58 14.47
C ALA A 189 8.88 -16.48 13.50
N ARG A 190 8.74 -15.20 13.89
CA ARG A 190 9.23 -14.06 13.10
C ARG A 190 10.74 -14.11 12.90
N PHE A 191 11.49 -14.40 13.96
CA PHE A 191 12.93 -14.51 13.87
C PHE A 191 13.36 -15.58 12.86
N ARG A 192 12.78 -16.79 12.94
CA ARG A 192 13.04 -17.86 11.98
C ARG A 192 12.71 -17.43 10.55
N PHE A 193 11.55 -16.84 10.33
CA PHE A 193 11.15 -16.34 9.01
C PHE A 193 12.17 -15.35 8.43
N ILE A 194 12.64 -14.40 9.23
CA ILE A 194 13.64 -13.40 8.82
C ILE A 194 14.98 -14.08 8.51
N MET A 195 15.42 -15.00 9.36
CA MET A 195 16.70 -15.70 9.17
C MET A 195 16.69 -16.59 7.94
N ASP A 196 15.60 -17.31 7.68
CA ASP A 196 15.44 -18.16 6.51
C ASP A 196 15.44 -17.38 5.19
N ARG A 197 15.13 -16.11 5.24
CA ARG A 197 15.06 -15.20 4.09
C ARG A 197 16.07 -14.05 4.13
N ALA A 198 17.10 -14.15 4.96
CA ALA A 198 18.09 -13.08 5.10
C ALA A 198 18.79 -12.72 3.79
N GLU A 199 19.00 -13.70 2.91
CA GLU A 199 19.60 -13.50 1.59
C GLU A 199 18.70 -12.74 0.60
N GLU A 200 17.39 -12.70 0.85
CA GLU A 200 16.43 -11.95 0.02
C GLU A 200 16.41 -10.45 0.36
N ALA A 201 16.98 -10.06 1.49
CA ALA A 201 17.04 -8.67 1.93
C ALA A 201 18.02 -7.87 1.06
N ARG A 202 17.52 -7.13 0.09
CA ARG A 202 18.33 -6.32 -0.85
C ARG A 202 18.46 -4.86 -0.46
N GLU A 203 17.48 -4.33 0.22
CA GLU A 203 17.44 -2.95 0.69
C GLU A 203 16.90 -2.95 2.12
N LEU A 204 17.76 -2.57 3.06
CA LEU A 204 17.38 -2.39 4.45
C LEU A 204 17.30 -0.89 4.74
N ASP A 205 16.16 -0.45 5.23
CA ASP A 205 16.01 0.89 5.79
C ASP A 205 16.59 0.87 7.21
N LEU A 206 17.81 1.37 7.34
CA LEU A 206 18.58 1.36 8.58
C LEU A 206 18.48 2.69 9.37
N THR A 207 17.56 3.59 9.00
CA THR A 207 17.36 4.88 9.65
C THR A 207 16.26 4.88 10.69
#